data_a7b8a2d14e442414b64c2bd48f375166
#
_entry.id   a7b8a2d14e442414b64c2bd48f375166
#
_cell.length_a   1.000
_cell.length_b   1.000
_cell.length_c   1.000
_cell.angle_alpha   90.00
_cell.angle_beta   90.00
_cell.angle_gamma   90.00
#
_symmetry.space_group_name_H-M   'P 1'
#
loop_
_entity.id
_entity.type
_entity.pdbx_description
1 polymer ?
#
loop_
_entity_poly.entity_id
_entity_poly.type
_entity_poly.pdbx_seq_one_letter_code
_entity_poly.pdbx_strand_id
1 'polypeptide(L)'
;LYQDKELTVRPIKEEDLYQLWTLAFKEENPEWKKWDAPYYAHKALSYEGFLKTQKERFLERDDYWAIVVGEELIGTVGYYWEHEPSKWLEMGIVIYNPNYWSGGYGTRVLKLWIDHLFKTLPLVRVGYTTWSGNERMIKVGEKLGMTMEGRMRKCRYYNGVYYDSIRMGILREEWEAFIDGNKSNAGKINK
;
A
#
# COMPACT_ATOMS: atom_id res chain seq x y z
N LEU A 1 -15.56 -4.26 1.30
CA LEU A 1 -14.97 -5.36 0.55
C LEU A 1 -14.97 -5.04 -0.93
N TYR A 2 -13.80 -5.19 -1.57
CA TYR A 2 -13.62 -5.03 -3.01
C TYR A 2 -12.99 -6.28 -3.59
N GLN A 3 -13.43 -6.67 -4.77
CA GLN A 3 -12.94 -7.88 -5.43
C GLN A 3 -12.60 -7.59 -6.90
N ASP A 4 -11.46 -8.11 -7.34
CA ASP A 4 -11.02 -8.13 -8.72
C ASP A 4 -10.48 -9.54 -9.03
N LYS A 5 -11.30 -10.37 -9.64
CA LYS A 5 -11.03 -11.80 -9.89
C LYS A 5 -10.67 -12.52 -8.58
N GLU A 6 -9.46 -13.10 -8.51
CA GLU A 6 -8.93 -13.78 -7.32
C GLU A 6 -8.48 -12.86 -6.19
N LEU A 7 -8.34 -11.56 -6.46
CA LEU A 7 -7.88 -10.56 -5.51
C LEU A 7 -9.05 -9.99 -4.71
N THR A 8 -8.92 -9.97 -3.39
CA THR A 8 -9.87 -9.33 -2.48
C THR A 8 -9.14 -8.35 -1.57
N VAL A 9 -9.69 -7.14 -1.43
CA VAL A 9 -9.26 -6.13 -0.45
C VAL A 9 -10.42 -5.91 0.51
N ARG A 10 -10.23 -6.21 1.77
CA ARG A 10 -11.27 -6.20 2.80
C ARG A 10 -10.76 -5.83 4.17
N PRO A 11 -11.63 -5.38 5.09
CA PRO A 11 -11.23 -5.20 6.47
C PRO A 11 -10.56 -6.45 7.06
N ILE A 12 -9.58 -6.24 7.95
CA ILE A 12 -8.89 -7.31 8.65
C ILE A 12 -9.84 -7.94 9.66
N LYS A 13 -9.84 -9.26 9.74
CA LYS A 13 -10.62 -10.04 10.70
C LYS A 13 -9.72 -10.62 11.79
N GLU A 14 -10.30 -10.99 12.91
CA GLU A 14 -9.56 -11.61 14.00
C GLU A 14 -8.84 -12.90 13.58
N GLU A 15 -9.47 -13.68 12.71
CA GLU A 15 -8.88 -14.90 12.12
C GLU A 15 -7.63 -14.65 11.26
N ASP A 16 -7.45 -13.43 10.76
CA ASP A 16 -6.28 -13.05 9.96
C ASP A 16 -5.03 -12.77 10.80
N LEU A 17 -5.19 -12.51 12.09
CA LEU A 17 -4.11 -11.97 12.93
C LEU A 17 -2.90 -12.90 13.03
N TYR A 18 -3.12 -14.21 13.11
CA TYR A 18 -2.01 -15.15 13.19
C TYR A 18 -1.19 -15.16 11.91
N GLN A 19 -1.84 -15.19 10.76
CA GLN A 19 -1.15 -15.14 9.46
C GLN A 19 -0.46 -13.79 9.24
N LEU A 20 -1.10 -12.70 9.65
CA LEU A 20 -0.51 -11.37 9.57
C LEU A 20 0.75 -11.27 10.43
N TRP A 21 0.71 -11.77 11.66
CA TRP A 21 1.89 -11.85 12.52
C TRP A 21 2.99 -12.70 11.89
N THR A 22 2.65 -13.86 11.36
CA THR A 22 3.60 -14.78 10.71
C THR A 22 4.34 -14.11 9.56
N LEU A 23 3.62 -13.36 8.73
CA LEU A 23 4.19 -12.67 7.56
C LEU A 23 5.00 -11.43 7.93
N ALA A 24 4.53 -10.64 8.89
CA ALA A 24 5.04 -9.29 9.09
C ALA A 24 5.94 -9.13 10.33
N PHE A 25 5.72 -9.90 11.41
CA PHE A 25 6.34 -9.64 12.70
C PHE A 25 7.06 -10.83 13.34
N LYS A 26 6.94 -12.04 12.78
CA LYS A 26 7.55 -13.24 13.37
C LYS A 26 9.07 -13.24 13.26
N GLU A 27 9.61 -12.79 12.14
CA GLU A 27 11.04 -12.83 11.85
C GLU A 27 11.69 -11.45 12.07
N GLU A 28 12.97 -11.45 12.48
CA GLU A 28 13.73 -10.21 12.66
C GLU A 28 14.14 -9.55 11.36
N ASN A 29 14.46 -10.36 10.33
CA ASN A 29 14.93 -9.89 9.04
C ASN A 29 14.05 -10.44 7.91
N PRO A 30 12.76 -10.08 7.86
CA PRO A 30 11.89 -10.58 6.81
C PRO A 30 12.28 -10.01 5.44
N GLU A 31 12.09 -10.78 4.39
CA GLU A 31 12.45 -10.40 3.03
C GLU A 31 11.74 -9.10 2.58
N TRP A 32 10.47 -8.93 2.95
CA TRP A 32 9.71 -7.74 2.58
C TRP A 32 10.30 -6.43 3.10
N LYS A 33 10.98 -6.47 4.27
CA LYS A 33 11.55 -5.26 4.90
C LYS A 33 12.69 -4.65 4.11
N LYS A 34 13.36 -5.43 3.28
CA LYS A 34 14.44 -4.94 2.40
C LYS A 34 13.95 -3.92 1.38
N TRP A 35 12.65 -3.92 1.08
CA TRP A 35 12.02 -3.04 0.09
C TRP A 35 11.19 -1.94 0.73
N ASP A 36 10.67 -2.19 1.95
CA ASP A 36 9.80 -1.27 2.68
C ASP A 36 10.59 -0.50 3.74
N ALA A 37 11.05 0.69 3.38
CA ALA A 37 11.78 1.57 4.27
C ALA A 37 12.85 0.85 5.13
N PRO A 38 13.82 0.14 4.52
CA PRO A 38 14.77 -0.70 5.24
C PRO A 38 15.72 0.09 6.14
N TYR A 39 15.77 1.39 5.98
CA TYR A 39 16.52 2.33 6.82
C TYR A 39 15.86 2.56 8.19
N TYR A 40 14.62 2.13 8.41
CA TYR A 40 14.00 2.05 9.73
C TYR A 40 14.17 0.65 10.32
N ALA A 41 14.47 0.59 11.61
CA ALA A 41 14.61 -0.69 12.29
C ALA A 41 13.29 -1.47 12.30
N HIS A 42 13.40 -2.77 12.03
CA HIS A 42 12.33 -3.74 12.22
C HIS A 42 12.63 -4.59 13.44
N LYS A 43 11.64 -4.84 14.26
CA LYS A 43 11.74 -5.69 15.44
C LYS A 43 10.70 -6.80 15.37
N ALA A 44 11.17 -8.04 15.48
CA ALA A 44 10.29 -9.19 15.63
C ALA A 44 9.50 -9.10 16.94
N LEU A 45 8.29 -9.60 16.90
CA LEU A 45 7.41 -9.71 18.07
C LEU A 45 7.00 -11.17 18.25
N SER A 46 6.86 -11.61 19.51
CA SER A 46 6.10 -12.83 19.78
C SER A 46 4.63 -12.63 19.39
N TYR A 47 3.90 -13.72 19.16
CA TYR A 47 2.47 -13.61 18.83
C TYR A 47 1.69 -12.92 19.95
N GLU A 48 2.01 -13.23 21.20
CA GLU A 48 1.42 -12.53 22.36
C GLU A 48 1.74 -11.03 22.37
N GLY A 49 3.01 -10.65 22.11
CA GLY A 49 3.44 -9.26 22.00
C GLY A 49 2.76 -8.53 20.83
N PHE A 50 2.58 -9.21 19.71
CA PHE A 50 1.84 -8.70 18.56
C PHE A 50 0.37 -8.43 18.90
N LEU A 51 -0.33 -9.37 19.53
CA LEU A 51 -1.71 -9.17 19.97
C LEU A 51 -1.84 -8.00 20.95
N LYS A 52 -0.88 -7.87 21.85
CA LYS A 52 -0.89 -6.82 22.88
C LYS A 52 -0.67 -5.42 22.30
N THR A 53 0.15 -5.27 21.26
CA THR A 53 0.59 -3.97 20.75
C THR A 53 0.00 -3.58 19.39
N GLN A 54 -0.48 -4.53 18.60
CA GLN A 54 -0.91 -4.30 17.22
C GLN A 54 -2.38 -4.66 16.94
N LYS A 55 -3.02 -5.44 17.80
CA LYS A 55 -4.40 -5.90 17.56
C LYS A 55 -5.37 -4.73 17.37
N GLU A 56 -5.34 -3.74 18.24
CA GLU A 56 -6.18 -2.55 18.15
C GLU A 56 -6.01 -1.84 16.80
N ARG A 57 -4.76 -1.64 16.37
CA ARG A 57 -4.44 -0.98 15.11
C ARG A 57 -5.07 -1.67 13.90
N PHE A 58 -5.06 -3.00 13.88
CA PHE A 58 -5.53 -3.77 12.73
C PHE A 58 -7.03 -4.10 12.77
N LEU A 59 -7.62 -4.24 13.94
CA LEU A 59 -9.03 -4.64 14.07
C LEU A 59 -9.99 -3.50 14.40
N GLU A 60 -9.56 -2.55 15.21
CA GLU A 60 -10.47 -1.51 15.73
C GLU A 60 -10.41 -0.23 14.88
N ARG A 61 -9.32 -0.01 14.16
CA ARG A 61 -9.17 1.11 13.25
C ARG A 61 -9.48 0.67 11.83
N ASP A 62 -10.25 1.46 11.10
CA ASP A 62 -10.66 1.17 9.72
C ASP A 62 -9.68 1.74 8.66
N ASP A 63 -8.44 1.96 9.05
CA ASP A 63 -7.39 2.53 8.21
C ASP A 63 -6.40 1.50 7.64
N TYR A 64 -6.54 0.21 8.01
CA TYR A 64 -5.76 -0.91 7.46
C TYR A 64 -6.67 -2.05 7.02
N TRP A 65 -6.49 -2.50 5.80
CA TRP A 65 -7.25 -3.59 5.22
C TRP A 65 -6.36 -4.74 4.76
N ALA A 66 -6.90 -5.94 4.73
CA ALA A 66 -6.22 -7.14 4.27
C ALA A 66 -6.22 -7.23 2.75
N ILE A 67 -5.09 -7.68 2.20
CA ILE A 67 -4.95 -8.09 0.80
C ILE A 67 -4.96 -9.61 0.76
N VAL A 68 -5.93 -10.19 0.06
CA VAL A 68 -6.17 -11.64 0.00
C VAL A 68 -6.21 -12.07 -1.45
N VAL A 69 -5.50 -13.16 -1.78
CA VAL A 69 -5.54 -13.80 -3.10
C VAL A 69 -6.06 -15.22 -2.90
N GLY A 70 -7.22 -15.52 -3.49
CA GLY A 70 -7.94 -16.74 -3.17
C GLY A 70 -8.36 -16.72 -1.70
N GLU A 71 -7.79 -17.62 -0.89
CA GLU A 71 -8.01 -17.69 0.56
C GLU A 71 -6.79 -17.25 1.37
N GLU A 72 -5.71 -16.85 0.70
CA GLU A 72 -4.44 -16.54 1.34
C GLU A 72 -4.29 -15.03 1.58
N LEU A 73 -4.06 -14.65 2.84
CA LEU A 73 -3.62 -13.30 3.22
C LEU A 73 -2.18 -13.12 2.74
N ILE A 74 -1.94 -12.09 1.93
CA ILE A 74 -0.60 -11.82 1.36
C ILE A 74 -0.01 -10.49 1.80
N GLY A 75 -0.82 -9.58 2.30
CA GLY A 75 -0.37 -8.25 2.66
C GLY A 75 -1.44 -7.38 3.28
N THR A 76 -1.09 -6.12 3.46
CA THR A 76 -2.00 -5.08 3.96
C THR A 76 -1.90 -3.81 3.13
N VAL A 77 -2.99 -3.08 3.06
CA VAL A 77 -3.07 -1.74 2.51
C VAL A 77 -3.78 -0.83 3.50
N GLY A 78 -3.34 0.41 3.59
CA GLY A 78 -3.90 1.33 4.56
C GLY A 78 -3.60 2.78 4.24
N TYR A 79 -3.92 3.63 5.19
CA TYR A 79 -3.57 5.04 5.14
C TYR A 79 -3.26 5.60 6.53
N TYR A 80 -2.59 6.73 6.57
CA TYR A 80 -2.37 7.54 7.77
C TYR A 80 -2.49 9.02 7.41
N TRP A 81 -2.99 9.81 8.36
CA TRP A 81 -3.10 11.24 8.17
C TRP A 81 -1.73 11.91 8.30
N GLU A 82 -1.35 12.67 7.29
CA GLU A 82 -0.28 13.65 7.39
C GLU A 82 -0.79 14.92 8.07
N HIS A 83 -1.99 15.38 7.67
CA HIS A 83 -2.68 16.50 8.31
C HIS A 83 -4.19 16.36 8.08
N GLU A 84 -4.89 15.85 9.06
CA GLU A 84 -6.32 15.56 8.96
C GLU A 84 -7.19 16.80 8.69
N PRO A 85 -6.93 17.99 9.31
CA PRO A 85 -7.70 19.19 9.00
C PRO A 85 -7.63 19.63 7.53
N SER A 86 -6.52 19.36 6.85
CA SER A 86 -6.37 19.59 5.40
C SER A 86 -6.87 18.44 4.55
N LYS A 87 -7.38 17.37 5.16
CA LYS A 87 -7.75 16.11 4.47
C LYS A 87 -6.59 15.54 3.65
N TRP A 88 -5.38 15.66 4.19
CA TRP A 88 -4.17 15.12 3.58
C TRP A 88 -3.74 13.82 4.26
N LEU A 89 -3.84 12.72 3.53
CA LEU A 89 -3.38 11.40 3.95
C LEU A 89 -2.36 10.84 2.96
N GLU A 90 -1.57 9.91 3.46
CA GLU A 90 -0.68 9.07 2.66
C GLU A 90 -1.13 7.61 2.77
N MET A 91 -1.03 6.90 1.66
CA MET A 91 -1.32 5.46 1.61
C MET A 91 -0.08 4.64 1.96
N GLY A 92 -0.31 3.47 2.52
CA GLY A 92 0.72 2.44 2.69
C GLY A 92 0.25 1.11 2.13
N ILE A 93 1.14 0.39 1.50
CA ILE A 93 0.90 -0.96 1.00
C ILE A 93 2.13 -1.81 1.25
N VAL A 94 1.93 -3.01 1.78
CA VAL A 94 2.98 -4.03 1.87
C VAL A 94 2.41 -5.36 1.44
N ILE A 95 3.01 -5.96 0.43
CA ILE A 95 2.81 -7.37 0.08
C ILE A 95 3.96 -8.13 0.73
N TYR A 96 3.66 -8.81 1.84
CA TYR A 96 4.68 -9.51 2.64
C TYR A 96 5.20 -10.77 1.95
N ASN A 97 4.35 -11.49 1.21
CA ASN A 97 4.71 -12.73 0.55
C ASN A 97 5.42 -12.46 -0.78
N PRO A 98 6.73 -12.82 -0.92
CA PRO A 98 7.50 -12.58 -2.14
C PRO A 98 6.91 -13.23 -3.39
N ASN A 99 6.16 -14.32 -3.24
CA ASN A 99 5.54 -15.04 -4.36
C ASN A 99 4.52 -14.18 -5.13
N TYR A 100 4.06 -13.08 -4.53
CA TYR A 100 3.05 -12.18 -5.11
C TYR A 100 3.64 -10.82 -5.53
N TRP A 101 4.96 -10.67 -5.58
CA TRP A 101 5.61 -9.43 -5.97
C TRP A 101 5.63 -9.17 -7.47
N SER A 102 5.48 -10.21 -8.29
CA SER A 102 5.26 -10.10 -9.73
C SER A 102 3.79 -10.34 -10.08
N GLY A 103 3.36 -9.92 -11.26
CA GLY A 103 1.98 -10.12 -11.72
C GLY A 103 1.03 -8.95 -11.49
N GLY A 104 1.51 -7.80 -11.03
CA GLY A 104 0.74 -6.56 -10.98
C GLY A 104 -0.22 -6.42 -9.80
N TYR A 105 -0.10 -7.22 -8.74
CA TYR A 105 -0.98 -7.15 -7.58
C TYR A 105 -0.96 -5.79 -6.88
N GLY A 106 0.22 -5.19 -6.70
CA GLY A 106 0.33 -3.86 -6.08
C GLY A 106 -0.47 -2.79 -6.82
N THR A 107 -0.40 -2.78 -8.14
CA THR A 107 -1.17 -1.86 -8.99
C THR A 107 -2.67 -2.10 -8.85
N ARG A 108 -3.12 -3.34 -8.89
CA ARG A 108 -4.54 -3.72 -8.75
C ARG A 108 -5.08 -3.37 -7.38
N VAL A 109 -4.33 -3.64 -6.32
CA VAL A 109 -4.70 -3.28 -4.94
C VAL A 109 -4.84 -1.78 -4.79
N LEU A 110 -3.85 -1.00 -5.21
CA LEU A 110 -3.88 0.45 -5.07
C LEU A 110 -4.98 1.09 -5.91
N LYS A 111 -5.30 0.53 -7.07
CA LYS A 111 -6.45 0.99 -7.86
C LYS A 111 -7.75 0.89 -7.08
N LEU A 112 -8.01 -0.27 -6.46
CA LEU A 112 -9.18 -0.48 -5.62
C LEU A 112 -9.17 0.43 -4.38
N TRP A 113 -8.00 0.61 -3.77
CA TRP A 113 -7.83 1.40 -2.55
C TRP A 113 -8.00 2.90 -2.78
N ILE A 114 -7.40 3.45 -3.83
CA ILE A 114 -7.57 4.87 -4.21
C ILE A 114 -9.05 5.17 -4.47
N ASP A 115 -9.71 4.29 -5.21
CA ASP A 115 -11.14 4.43 -5.51
C ASP A 115 -12.00 4.40 -4.23
N HIS A 116 -11.71 3.47 -3.32
CA HIS A 116 -12.32 3.41 -2.00
C HIS A 116 -12.13 4.69 -1.20
N LEU A 117 -10.91 5.19 -1.11
CA LEU A 117 -10.59 6.40 -0.34
C LEU A 117 -11.32 7.64 -0.89
N PHE A 118 -11.32 7.83 -2.19
CA PHE A 118 -12.04 8.94 -2.80
C PHE A 118 -13.57 8.83 -2.68
N LYS A 119 -14.11 7.62 -2.63
CA LYS A 119 -15.55 7.40 -2.43
C LYS A 119 -16.00 7.62 -1.00
N THR A 120 -15.18 7.27 -0.03
CA THR A 120 -15.58 7.23 1.39
C THR A 120 -15.13 8.44 2.19
N LEU A 121 -14.11 9.17 1.73
CA LEU A 121 -13.55 10.32 2.41
C LEU A 121 -13.57 11.57 1.50
N PRO A 122 -13.78 12.75 2.08
CA PRO A 122 -13.82 14.01 1.32
C PRO A 122 -12.41 14.50 0.95
N LEU A 123 -11.66 13.68 0.23
CA LEU A 123 -10.29 13.96 -0.15
C LEU A 123 -10.21 14.71 -1.48
N VAL A 124 -9.28 15.64 -1.58
CA VAL A 124 -8.93 16.33 -2.84
C VAL A 124 -7.72 15.66 -3.50
N ARG A 125 -6.96 14.88 -2.75
CA ARG A 125 -5.74 14.17 -3.17
C ARG A 125 -5.52 12.90 -2.38
N VAL A 126 -4.77 11.98 -2.96
CA VAL A 126 -4.12 10.86 -2.26
C VAL A 126 -2.69 10.72 -2.76
N GLY A 127 -1.83 10.16 -1.94
CA GLY A 127 -0.44 9.93 -2.30
C GLY A 127 0.20 8.86 -1.44
N TYR A 128 1.46 8.59 -1.70
CA TYR A 128 2.30 7.76 -0.84
C TYR A 128 3.76 8.19 -0.93
N THR A 129 4.49 7.83 0.10
CA THR A 129 5.93 8.01 0.18
C THR A 129 6.62 6.67 -0.01
N THR A 130 7.63 6.65 -0.87
CA THR A 130 8.54 5.51 -1.04
C THR A 130 9.98 6.02 -1.11
N TRP A 131 10.90 5.18 -1.50
CA TRP A 131 12.31 5.53 -1.62
C TRP A 131 12.86 5.05 -2.96
N SER A 132 13.97 5.62 -3.42
CA SER A 132 14.53 5.32 -4.74
C SER A 132 15.03 3.89 -4.90
N GLY A 133 15.22 3.16 -3.80
CA GLY A 133 15.52 1.73 -3.82
C GLY A 133 14.33 0.85 -4.17
N ASN A 134 13.11 1.36 -4.07
CA ASN A 134 11.90 0.61 -4.45
C ASN A 134 11.34 1.12 -5.78
N GLU A 135 12.00 0.75 -6.87
CA GLU A 135 11.60 1.16 -8.22
C GLU A 135 10.21 0.62 -8.61
N ARG A 136 9.82 -0.55 -8.09
CA ARG A 136 8.50 -1.13 -8.35
C ARG A 136 7.37 -0.23 -7.85
N MET A 137 7.51 0.35 -6.66
CA MET A 137 6.50 1.28 -6.12
C MET A 137 6.40 2.57 -6.94
N ILE A 138 7.51 3.09 -7.43
CA ILE A 138 7.51 4.26 -8.33
C ILE A 138 6.73 3.93 -9.61
N LYS A 139 7.02 2.79 -10.22
CA LYS A 139 6.33 2.33 -11.45
C LYS A 139 4.84 2.06 -11.24
N VAL A 140 4.45 1.54 -10.09
CA VAL A 140 3.03 1.36 -9.73
C VAL A 140 2.30 2.70 -9.75
N GLY A 141 2.87 3.74 -9.15
CA GLY A 141 2.28 5.08 -9.18
C GLY A 141 2.14 5.62 -10.60
N GLU A 142 3.18 5.51 -11.40
CA GLU A 142 3.15 5.94 -12.81
C GLU A 142 2.06 5.22 -13.61
N LYS A 143 1.89 3.91 -13.44
CA LYS A 143 0.82 3.12 -14.08
C LYS A 143 -0.58 3.54 -13.65
N LEU A 144 -0.74 4.12 -12.48
CA LEU A 144 -2.00 4.61 -11.95
C LEU A 144 -2.26 6.10 -12.26
N GLY A 145 -1.41 6.70 -13.07
CA GLY A 145 -1.54 8.11 -13.46
C GLY A 145 -1.06 9.09 -12.40
N MET A 146 -0.34 8.63 -11.38
CA MET A 146 0.22 9.48 -10.34
C MET A 146 1.42 10.28 -10.84
N THR A 147 1.62 11.45 -10.26
CA THR A 147 2.76 12.32 -10.52
C THR A 147 3.81 12.16 -9.42
N MET A 148 5.08 12.14 -9.78
CA MET A 148 6.17 12.31 -8.81
C MET A 148 6.18 13.77 -8.36
N GLU A 149 5.71 14.02 -7.15
CA GLU A 149 5.55 15.36 -6.59
C GLU A 149 6.77 15.85 -5.85
N GLY A 150 7.64 14.94 -5.45
CA GLY A 150 8.87 15.29 -4.76
C GLY A 150 9.91 14.18 -4.82
N ARG A 151 11.15 14.61 -4.90
CA ARG A 151 12.33 13.75 -4.78
C ARG A 151 13.35 14.46 -3.90
N MET A 152 13.47 13.99 -2.66
CA MET A 152 14.45 14.50 -1.71
C MET A 152 15.73 13.68 -1.82
N ARG A 153 16.75 14.28 -2.40
CA ARG A 153 18.00 13.57 -2.73
C ARG A 153 18.81 13.28 -1.49
N LYS A 154 19.35 12.05 -1.39
CA LYS A 154 20.31 11.59 -0.37
C LYS A 154 19.84 11.79 1.07
N CYS A 155 18.56 11.57 1.33
CA CYS A 155 17.99 11.71 2.67
C CYS A 155 17.73 10.37 3.37
N ARG A 156 18.07 9.25 2.74
CA ARG A 156 17.96 7.90 3.30
C ARG A 156 19.29 7.16 3.13
N TYR A 157 19.82 6.64 4.23
CA TYR A 157 21.08 5.88 4.24
C TYR A 157 20.80 4.41 4.56
N TYR A 158 21.24 3.50 3.69
CA TYR A 158 21.06 2.08 3.86
C TYR A 158 22.19 1.29 3.18
N ASN A 159 22.79 0.34 3.89
CA ASN A 159 23.88 -0.50 3.38
C ASN A 159 25.02 0.28 2.69
N GLY A 160 25.47 1.38 3.30
CA GLY A 160 26.56 2.18 2.79
C GLY A 160 26.22 3.09 1.61
N VAL A 161 24.94 3.18 1.21
CA VAL A 161 24.48 3.96 0.07
C VAL A 161 23.43 4.97 0.50
N TYR A 162 23.49 6.17 -0.08
CA TYR A 162 22.44 7.17 0.06
C TYR A 162 21.39 7.01 -1.02
N TYR A 163 20.13 7.02 -0.61
CA TYR A 163 18.95 6.95 -1.46
C TYR A 163 18.08 8.19 -1.26
N ASP A 164 17.16 8.40 -2.20
CA ASP A 164 16.23 9.52 -2.18
C ASP A 164 14.89 9.12 -1.58
N SER A 165 14.21 10.06 -0.94
CA SER A 165 12.79 9.93 -0.58
C SER A 165 11.94 10.40 -1.76
N ILE A 166 10.93 9.62 -2.11
CA ILE A 166 10.07 9.85 -3.27
C ILE A 166 8.63 10.02 -2.79
N ARG A 167 7.96 11.07 -3.29
CA ARG A 167 6.53 11.27 -3.08
C ARG A 167 5.78 11.18 -4.39
N MET A 168 4.77 10.30 -4.40
CA MET A 168 3.85 10.13 -5.52
C MET A 168 2.46 10.61 -5.09
N GLY A 169 1.75 11.29 -5.97
CA GLY A 169 0.43 11.81 -5.65
C GLY A 169 -0.48 11.95 -6.85
N ILE A 170 -1.79 11.99 -6.59
CA ILE A 170 -2.82 12.22 -7.60
C ILE A 170 -3.96 13.04 -6.99
N LEU A 171 -4.48 14.00 -7.75
CA LEU A 171 -5.65 14.77 -7.38
C LEU A 171 -6.94 14.01 -7.71
N ARG A 172 -8.04 14.31 -7.02
CA ARG A 172 -9.35 13.68 -7.28
C ARG A 172 -9.76 13.77 -8.74
N GLU A 173 -9.70 14.96 -9.33
CA GLU A 173 -10.05 15.20 -10.73
C GLU A 173 -9.15 14.45 -11.72
N GLU A 174 -7.88 14.29 -11.40
CA GLU A 174 -6.94 13.49 -12.20
C GLU A 174 -7.27 12.00 -12.12
N TRP A 175 -7.66 11.52 -10.95
CA TRP A 175 -8.10 10.12 -10.77
C TRP A 175 -9.39 9.83 -11.53
N GLU A 176 -10.37 10.72 -11.44
CA GLU A 176 -11.63 10.59 -12.17
C GLU A 176 -11.39 10.55 -13.69
N ALA A 177 -10.54 11.43 -14.20
CA ALA A 177 -10.15 11.42 -15.61
C ALA A 177 -9.40 10.15 -16.02
N PHE A 178 -8.52 9.65 -15.17
CA PHE A 178 -7.77 8.41 -15.41
C PHE A 178 -8.71 7.19 -15.49
N ILE A 179 -9.67 7.08 -14.59
CA ILE A 179 -10.67 6.00 -14.58
C ILE A 179 -11.57 6.09 -15.81
N ASP A 180 -12.05 7.26 -16.18
CA ASP A 180 -12.90 7.47 -17.36
C ASP A 180 -12.14 7.19 -18.66
N GLY A 181 -10.88 7.59 -18.76
CA GLY A 181 -10.01 7.29 -19.90
C GLY A 181 -9.80 5.78 -20.10
N ASN A 182 -9.63 5.03 -19.01
CA ASN A 182 -9.50 3.57 -19.07
C ASN A 182 -10.79 2.87 -19.50
N LYS A 183 -11.97 3.35 -19.08
CA LYS A 183 -13.26 2.83 -19.52
C LYS A 183 -13.46 3.04 -21.03
N SER A 184 -13.11 4.19 -21.57
CA SER A 184 -13.19 4.52 -22.98
C SER A 184 -12.28 3.62 -23.84
N ASN A 185 -11.09 3.28 -23.38
CA ASN A 185 -10.15 2.40 -24.07
C ASN A 185 -10.61 0.93 -24.03
N ALA A 186 -11.19 0.44 -22.96
CA ALA A 186 -11.74 -0.90 -22.84
C ALA A 186 -12.92 -1.10 -23.83
N GLY A 187 -13.73 -0.06 -24.08
CA GLY A 187 -14.81 -0.10 -25.07
C GLY A 187 -14.34 -0.12 -26.53
N LYS A 188 -13.11 0.25 -26.83
CA LYS A 188 -12.54 0.26 -28.19
C LYS A 188 -11.90 -1.08 -28.59
N ILE A 189 -11.53 -1.92 -27.64
CA ILE A 189 -10.89 -3.23 -27.89
C ILE A 189 -11.94 -4.30 -28.28
N ASN A 190 -13.21 -4.06 -28.02
CA ASN A 190 -14.32 -4.99 -28.29
C ASN A 190 -15.15 -4.61 -29.54
N LYS A 191 -14.58 -3.89 -30.52
CA LYS A 191 -15.21 -3.63 -31.83
C LYS A 191 -14.37 -4.17 -32.96
#